data_899ba609693d884392c4b58cc5b1b2d4
#
_entry.id   899ba609693d884392c4b58cc5b1b2d4
#
_cell.length_a   1.000
_cell.length_b   1.000
_cell.length_c   1.000
_cell.angle_alpha   90.00
_cell.angle_beta   90.00
_cell.angle_gamma   90.00
#
_symmetry.space_group_name_H-M   'P 1'
#
loop_
_entity.id
_entity.type
_entity.pdbx_description
1 polymer ?
#
loop_
_entity_poly.entity_id
_entity_poly.type
_entity_poly.pdbx_seq_one_letter_code
_entity_poly.pdbx_strand_id
1 'polypeptide(L)'
;MILENNYYWFKSALSPEVCNRIIDAGLVKMEELEKQFGEKSTDATTFDHKQKGGKFGDQPAGELSAAALTREGRKKQKIKEDDVYIRDTKVSWLEDQWVYDLIHPYIHEANRAAGWNFDWDWSESCQFTKYGVDQFYGWHSDSGAETYEQFNPEIHEIVRHPDGTPVLDAYNMVIPKNRHLTSDPNKFGKMRKISVTVNLTSPENYDGGNLKFDFGPHAAKRYHTCTEIRPKGSIIVFPSHVYHQVTPVTRGERYSLVVWNLGKPFK
;
A
#
# COMPACT_ATOMS: atom_id res chain seq x y z
N MET A 1 15.85 -1.38 -18.11
CA MET A 1 16.32 -0.11 -17.52
C MET A 1 16.98 -0.45 -16.21
N ILE A 2 18.22 -0.03 -15.97
CA ILE A 2 18.89 -0.14 -14.67
C ILE A 2 18.67 1.20 -14.00
N LEU A 3 17.99 1.21 -12.83
CA LEU A 3 17.81 2.43 -12.06
C LEU A 3 19.07 2.67 -11.23
N GLU A 4 19.62 3.87 -11.29
CA GLU A 4 20.76 4.28 -10.46
C GLU A 4 20.33 4.39 -8.98
N ASN A 5 19.10 4.86 -8.74
CA ASN A 5 18.51 5.00 -7.42
C ASN A 5 17.19 4.22 -7.36
N ASN A 6 17.07 3.31 -6.39
CA ASN A 6 15.87 2.49 -6.21
C ASN A 6 14.80 3.15 -5.34
N TYR A 7 15.16 4.15 -4.55
CA TYR A 7 14.27 5.02 -3.77
C TYR A 7 14.97 6.35 -3.46
N TYR A 8 14.18 7.34 -3.08
CA TYR A 8 14.63 8.65 -2.60
C TYR A 8 13.94 8.98 -1.29
N TRP A 9 14.55 9.76 -0.40
CA TRP A 9 14.01 10.00 0.91
C TRP A 9 14.22 11.43 1.42
N PHE A 10 13.29 11.86 2.26
CA PHE A 10 13.32 13.14 2.96
C PHE A 10 13.09 12.88 4.44
N LYS A 11 14.07 13.16 5.26
CA LYS A 11 14.01 12.90 6.70
C LYS A 11 13.19 13.99 7.39
N SER A 12 12.14 13.57 8.16
CA SER A 12 11.28 14.46 8.94
C SER A 12 10.80 15.69 8.12
N ALA A 13 10.38 15.42 6.88
CA ALA A 13 9.96 16.44 5.92
C ALA A 13 8.65 17.13 6.33
N LEU A 14 7.77 16.42 7.01
CA LEU A 14 6.56 16.95 7.59
C LEU A 14 6.75 17.18 9.10
N SER A 15 6.23 18.31 9.61
CA SER A 15 6.28 18.58 11.04
C SER A 15 5.40 17.60 11.83
N PRO A 16 5.67 17.40 13.14
CA PRO A 16 4.83 16.58 14.00
C PRO A 16 3.36 16.99 14.00
N GLU A 17 3.06 18.30 13.94
CA GLU A 17 1.71 18.85 13.92
C GLU A 17 0.98 18.47 12.62
N VAL A 18 1.66 18.56 11.47
CA VAL A 18 1.13 18.13 10.17
C VAL A 18 0.85 16.64 10.18
N CYS A 19 1.77 15.82 10.71
CA CYS A 19 1.55 14.38 10.84
C CYS A 19 0.34 14.07 11.71
N ASN A 20 0.17 14.77 12.85
CA ASN A 20 -0.98 14.59 13.72
C ASN A 20 -2.28 14.96 12.99
N ARG A 21 -2.30 16.08 12.27
CA ARG A 21 -3.47 16.49 11.47
C ARG A 21 -3.87 15.43 10.43
N ILE A 22 -2.89 14.79 9.77
CA ILE A 22 -3.16 13.69 8.84
C ILE A 22 -3.72 12.47 9.59
N ILE A 23 -3.16 12.13 10.76
CA ILE A 23 -3.66 11.03 11.59
C ILE A 23 -5.10 11.27 12.00
N ASP A 24 -5.42 12.46 12.50
CA ASP A 24 -6.77 12.82 12.94
C ASP A 24 -7.77 12.72 11.78
N ALA A 25 -7.43 13.27 10.60
CA ALA A 25 -8.26 13.17 9.40
C ALA A 25 -8.49 11.71 8.99
N GLY A 26 -7.44 10.89 9.00
CA GLY A 26 -7.53 9.47 8.64
C GLY A 26 -8.37 8.66 9.62
N LEU A 27 -8.25 8.91 10.93
CA LEU A 27 -9.03 8.25 11.96
C LEU A 27 -10.51 8.66 11.92
N VAL A 28 -10.80 9.94 11.72
CA VAL A 28 -12.17 10.44 11.53
C VAL A 28 -12.82 9.73 10.34
N LYS A 29 -12.09 9.62 9.22
CA LYS A 29 -12.60 8.93 8.04
C LYS A 29 -12.82 7.43 8.26
N MET A 30 -11.95 6.77 9.02
CA MET A 30 -12.16 5.37 9.43
C MET A 30 -13.44 5.22 10.26
N GLU A 31 -13.63 6.09 11.25
CA GLU A 31 -14.81 6.06 12.12
C GLU A 31 -16.11 6.29 11.34
N GLU A 32 -16.11 7.22 10.38
CA GLU A 32 -17.24 7.46 9.48
C GLU A 32 -17.59 6.20 8.67
N LEU A 33 -16.58 5.54 8.06
CA LEU A 33 -16.77 4.32 7.28
C LEU A 33 -17.30 3.17 8.16
N GLU A 34 -16.73 2.98 9.36
CA GLU A 34 -17.17 1.94 10.29
C GLU A 34 -18.61 2.19 10.81
N LYS A 35 -18.99 3.44 11.05
CA LYS A 35 -20.38 3.79 11.41
C LYS A 35 -21.36 3.53 10.27
N GLN A 36 -20.97 3.82 9.05
CA GLN A 36 -21.85 3.71 7.88
C GLN A 36 -21.97 2.28 7.36
N PHE A 37 -20.87 1.50 7.36
CA PHE A 37 -20.77 0.21 6.69
C PHE A 37 -20.37 -0.96 7.60
N GLY A 38 -20.16 -0.70 8.91
CA GLY A 38 -19.77 -1.67 9.93
C GLY A 38 -18.26 -1.73 10.18
N GLU A 39 -17.87 -2.29 11.33
CA GLU A 39 -16.49 -2.30 11.86
C GLU A 39 -15.44 -2.89 10.90
N LYS A 40 -15.84 -3.77 9.98
CA LYS A 40 -14.93 -4.41 9.01
C LYS A 40 -14.74 -3.61 7.73
N SER A 41 -15.45 -2.50 7.53
CA SER A 41 -15.36 -1.69 6.31
C SER A 41 -13.99 -1.06 6.10
N THR A 42 -13.21 -0.91 7.16
CA THR A 42 -11.83 -0.40 7.13
C THR A 42 -10.77 -1.50 7.06
N ASP A 43 -11.14 -2.78 7.19
CA ASP A 43 -10.19 -3.89 7.13
C ASP A 43 -9.65 -4.05 5.71
N ALA A 44 -8.33 -3.92 5.55
CA ALA A 44 -7.65 -4.19 4.30
C ALA A 44 -6.89 -5.51 4.41
N THR A 45 -7.52 -6.55 3.88
CA THR A 45 -6.93 -7.88 3.75
C THR A 45 -6.73 -8.19 2.26
N THR A 46 -5.55 -8.69 1.91
CA THR A 46 -5.25 -9.14 0.56
C THR A 46 -4.82 -10.60 0.63
N PHE A 47 -5.49 -11.43 -0.16
CA PHE A 47 -5.18 -12.86 -0.30
C PHE A 47 -4.52 -13.10 -1.65
N ASP A 48 -3.48 -13.91 -1.69
CA ASP A 48 -2.95 -14.43 -2.93
C ASP A 48 -3.46 -15.86 -3.17
N HIS A 49 -4.53 -15.98 -3.93
CA HIS A 49 -5.09 -17.27 -4.31
C HIS A 49 -4.25 -18.05 -5.34
N LYS A 50 -3.18 -17.44 -5.90
CA LYS A 50 -2.35 -18.06 -6.95
C LYS A 50 -1.11 -18.76 -6.42
N GLN A 51 -0.79 -18.63 -5.15
CA GLN A 51 0.43 -19.22 -4.59
C GLN A 51 0.21 -20.60 -3.95
N LYS A 52 -0.37 -21.54 -4.68
CA LYS A 52 -0.09 -22.96 -4.43
C LYS A 52 1.36 -23.25 -4.87
N GLY A 53 2.31 -23.14 -3.90
CA GLY A 53 3.69 -23.57 -4.11
C GLY A 53 4.58 -22.68 -4.99
N GLY A 54 4.20 -21.44 -5.26
CA GLY A 54 5.01 -20.48 -6.03
C GLY A 54 6.08 -19.83 -5.16
N LYS A 55 7.34 -19.98 -5.54
CA LYS A 55 8.44 -19.20 -4.98
C LYS A 55 8.37 -17.78 -5.54
N PHE A 56 8.04 -16.79 -4.70
CA PHE A 56 8.36 -15.41 -4.99
C PHE A 56 9.76 -15.12 -4.45
N GLY A 57 10.73 -15.05 -5.37
CA GLY A 57 12.13 -14.94 -4.98
C GLY A 57 12.59 -16.14 -4.15
N ASP A 58 13.82 -16.11 -3.63
CA ASP A 58 14.40 -17.19 -2.83
C ASP A 58 13.89 -17.25 -1.38
N GLN A 59 12.86 -16.46 -1.05
CA GLN A 59 12.17 -16.52 0.24
C GLN A 59 10.77 -17.06 -0.01
N PRO A 60 10.38 -18.19 0.59
CA PRO A 60 9.01 -18.64 0.51
C PRO A 60 8.12 -17.56 1.16
N ALA A 61 7.09 -17.13 0.44
CA ALA A 61 6.04 -16.24 1.00
C ALA A 61 5.49 -16.79 2.33
N GLY A 62 5.61 -18.11 2.53
CA GLY A 62 5.26 -18.82 3.74
C GLY A 62 6.06 -18.46 5.00
N GLU A 63 7.30 -17.97 4.92
CA GLU A 63 8.04 -17.69 6.17
C GLU A 63 7.54 -16.45 6.89
N LEU A 64 7.17 -15.38 6.17
CA LEU A 64 6.54 -14.21 6.79
C LEU A 64 5.09 -14.48 7.20
N SER A 65 4.35 -15.21 6.38
CA SER A 65 3.00 -15.69 6.72
C SER A 65 3.04 -16.68 7.88
N ALA A 66 4.01 -17.61 7.91
CA ALA A 66 4.17 -18.55 9.02
C ALA A 66 4.58 -17.82 10.32
N ALA A 67 5.45 -16.81 10.26
CA ALA A 67 5.80 -16.02 11.44
C ALA A 67 4.61 -15.20 11.96
N ALA A 68 3.74 -14.69 11.09
CA ALA A 68 2.51 -14.01 11.46
C ALA A 68 1.42 -14.99 11.94
N LEU A 69 1.37 -16.20 11.38
CA LEU A 69 0.39 -17.24 11.71
C LEU A 69 0.76 -18.02 13.00
N THR A 70 2.03 -18.09 13.39
CA THR A 70 2.49 -18.82 14.59
C THR A 70 2.24 -18.08 15.90
N ARG A 71 1.74 -16.85 15.90
CA ARG A 71 1.38 -16.16 17.12
C ARG A 71 0.03 -16.64 17.69
N GLU A 72 -0.02 -16.88 19.02
CA GLU A 72 -1.11 -17.57 19.71
C GLU A 72 -2.52 -17.02 19.47
N GLY A 73 -2.70 -15.76 19.15
CA GLY A 73 -4.00 -15.13 18.91
C GLY A 73 -4.68 -15.56 17.59
N ARG A 74 -3.92 -16.00 16.57
CA ARG A 74 -4.45 -16.34 15.25
C ARG A 74 -4.75 -17.82 15.05
N LYS A 75 -4.35 -18.68 15.97
CA LYS A 75 -4.66 -20.14 15.95
C LYS A 75 -6.17 -20.45 15.97
N LYS A 76 -7.03 -19.49 16.27
CA LYS A 76 -8.50 -19.70 16.38
C LYS A 76 -9.28 -19.43 15.08
N GLN A 77 -8.71 -18.74 14.09
CA GLN A 77 -9.32 -18.68 12.77
C GLN A 77 -8.83 -19.87 11.96
N LYS A 78 -9.73 -20.76 11.57
CA LYS A 78 -9.49 -21.80 10.56
C LYS A 78 -9.24 -21.10 9.22
N ILE A 79 -8.03 -20.57 9.04
CA ILE A 79 -7.53 -20.21 7.72
C ILE A 79 -7.30 -21.54 7.03
N LYS A 80 -7.97 -21.76 5.90
CA LYS A 80 -7.68 -22.94 5.08
C LYS A 80 -6.18 -22.89 4.76
N GLU A 81 -5.48 -24.01 4.86
CA GLU A 81 -4.03 -24.12 4.63
C GLU A 81 -3.54 -23.53 3.29
N ASP A 82 -4.47 -23.19 2.39
CA ASP A 82 -4.24 -22.66 1.05
C ASP A 82 -4.35 -21.13 0.95
N ASP A 83 -4.79 -20.41 1.99
CA ASP A 83 -4.99 -18.96 1.97
C ASP A 83 -3.80 -18.25 2.64
N VAL A 84 -2.94 -17.60 1.85
CA VAL A 84 -1.83 -16.79 2.35
C VAL A 84 -2.28 -15.34 2.42
N TYR A 85 -2.34 -14.78 3.64
CA TYR A 85 -2.55 -13.35 3.84
C TYR A 85 -1.30 -12.59 3.40
N ILE A 86 -1.46 -11.69 2.42
CA ILE A 86 -0.41 -10.76 2.04
C ILE A 86 -0.52 -9.48 2.87
N ARG A 87 -1.72 -9.12 3.34
CA ARG A 87 -1.97 -7.89 4.06
C ARG A 87 -2.98 -8.09 5.19
N ASP A 88 -2.72 -7.42 6.31
CA ASP A 88 -3.62 -7.27 7.44
C ASP A 88 -3.41 -5.87 8.03
N THR A 89 -4.33 -4.94 7.79
CA THR A 89 -4.24 -3.55 8.22
C THR A 89 -5.64 -2.92 8.23
N LYS A 90 -5.78 -1.75 8.86
CA LYS A 90 -6.95 -0.89 8.65
C LYS A 90 -6.60 0.29 7.75
N VAL A 91 -7.52 0.67 6.87
CA VAL A 91 -7.33 1.76 5.90
C VAL A 91 -8.53 2.70 5.82
N SER A 92 -8.24 3.94 5.48
CA SER A 92 -9.20 4.92 4.97
C SER A 92 -8.56 5.73 3.84
N TRP A 93 -9.38 6.48 3.10
CA TRP A 93 -8.94 7.21 1.93
C TRP A 93 -9.17 8.70 2.14
N LEU A 94 -8.11 9.49 1.94
CA LEU A 94 -8.14 10.94 2.03
C LEU A 94 -8.02 11.53 0.62
N GLU A 95 -8.90 12.49 0.32
CA GLU A 95 -8.95 13.19 -0.98
C GLU A 95 -8.78 14.70 -0.83
N ASP A 96 -8.39 15.11 0.37
CA ASP A 96 -8.21 16.51 0.71
C ASP A 96 -7.05 17.14 -0.07
N GLN A 97 -7.30 18.21 -0.80
CA GLN A 97 -6.30 18.90 -1.62
C GLN A 97 -5.06 19.29 -0.82
N TRP A 98 -5.22 19.73 0.43
CA TRP A 98 -4.10 20.13 1.26
C TRP A 98 -3.08 19.01 1.52
N VAL A 99 -3.50 17.74 1.48
CA VAL A 99 -2.60 16.59 1.62
C VAL A 99 -1.73 16.45 0.38
N TYR A 100 -2.30 16.59 -0.80
CA TYR A 100 -1.56 16.55 -2.08
C TYR A 100 -0.60 17.74 -2.18
N ASP A 101 -1.02 18.94 -1.80
CA ASP A 101 -0.20 20.16 -1.81
C ASP A 101 1.06 20.00 -0.93
N LEU A 102 0.95 19.25 0.18
CA LEU A 102 2.09 18.92 1.04
C LEU A 102 3.06 17.93 0.43
N ILE A 103 2.58 16.96 -0.35
CA ILE A 103 3.38 15.80 -0.77
C ILE A 103 3.91 15.94 -2.19
N HIS A 104 3.17 16.53 -3.12
CA HIS A 104 3.57 16.68 -4.53
C HIS A 104 4.95 17.33 -4.72
N PRO A 105 5.35 18.38 -3.97
CA PRO A 105 6.69 18.95 -4.11
C PRO A 105 7.82 17.93 -3.90
N TYR A 106 7.66 17.02 -2.93
CA TYR A 106 8.63 15.95 -2.65
C TYR A 106 8.65 14.89 -3.73
N ILE A 107 7.51 14.59 -4.37
CA ILE A 107 7.43 13.65 -5.49
C ILE A 107 8.20 14.20 -6.69
N HIS A 108 7.95 15.45 -7.05
CA HIS A 108 8.65 16.11 -8.17
C HIS A 108 10.16 16.18 -7.92
N GLU A 109 10.56 16.55 -6.71
CA GLU A 109 11.99 16.63 -6.35
C GLU A 109 12.65 15.26 -6.40
N ALA A 110 12.04 14.24 -5.79
CA ALA A 110 12.56 12.87 -5.81
C ALA A 110 12.67 12.32 -7.22
N ASN A 111 11.63 12.48 -8.05
CA ASN A 111 11.59 12.00 -9.43
C ASN A 111 12.72 12.60 -10.28
N ARG A 112 13.00 13.90 -10.08
CA ARG A 112 14.09 14.62 -10.74
C ARG A 112 15.45 14.23 -10.18
N ALA A 113 15.63 14.28 -8.85
CA ALA A 113 16.92 14.11 -8.19
C ALA A 113 17.42 12.66 -8.23
N ALA A 114 16.50 11.68 -8.22
CA ALA A 114 16.82 10.28 -8.41
C ALA A 114 17.08 9.89 -9.88
N GLY A 115 16.92 10.83 -10.81
CA GLY A 115 17.14 10.59 -12.24
C GLY A 115 16.07 9.75 -12.93
N TRP A 116 14.93 9.50 -12.29
CA TRP A 116 13.88 8.68 -12.90
C TRP A 116 13.18 9.41 -14.04
N ASN A 117 12.84 10.68 -13.85
CA ASN A 117 12.15 11.54 -14.80
C ASN A 117 10.90 10.88 -15.39
N PHE A 118 10.16 10.16 -14.54
CA PHE A 118 8.93 9.51 -14.94
C PHE A 118 7.83 10.53 -15.22
N ASP A 119 7.15 10.35 -16.34
CA ASP A 119 5.99 11.13 -16.72
C ASP A 119 4.78 10.65 -15.91
N TRP A 120 4.22 11.51 -15.06
CA TRP A 120 3.03 11.25 -14.27
C TRP A 120 2.16 12.50 -14.19
N ASP A 121 0.86 12.34 -14.15
CA ASP A 121 -0.10 13.44 -14.28
C ASP A 121 -1.34 13.30 -13.37
N TRP A 122 -1.40 12.23 -12.57
CA TRP A 122 -2.54 11.97 -11.68
C TRP A 122 -2.07 11.27 -10.40
N SER A 123 -2.74 11.58 -9.29
CA SER A 123 -2.54 10.87 -8.02
C SER A 123 -3.82 10.21 -7.59
N GLU A 124 -3.75 8.95 -7.15
CA GLU A 124 -4.88 8.28 -6.51
C GLU A 124 -5.18 8.90 -5.14
N SER A 125 -6.37 8.59 -4.60
CA SER A 125 -6.71 8.95 -3.22
C SER A 125 -5.63 8.48 -2.26
N CYS A 126 -5.27 9.32 -1.30
CA CYS A 126 -4.22 9.03 -0.33
C CYS A 126 -4.69 7.95 0.63
N GLN A 127 -4.03 6.80 0.66
CA GLN A 127 -4.35 5.71 1.57
C GLN A 127 -3.74 5.99 2.95
N PHE A 128 -4.56 6.34 3.92
CA PHE A 128 -4.18 6.33 5.32
C PHE A 128 -4.26 4.90 5.84
N THR A 129 -3.18 4.44 6.48
CA THR A 129 -3.10 3.06 6.98
C THR A 129 -2.74 3.05 8.46
N LYS A 130 -3.51 2.30 9.25
CA LYS A 130 -3.24 1.98 10.63
C LYS A 130 -2.76 0.53 10.73
N TYR A 131 -1.61 0.32 11.38
CA TYR A 131 -1.06 -0.99 11.74
C TYR A 131 -1.08 -1.13 13.26
N GLY A 132 -1.87 -2.05 13.78
CA GLY A 132 -1.80 -2.53 15.14
C GLY A 132 -0.76 -3.64 15.31
N VAL A 133 -0.64 -4.16 16.52
CA VAL A 133 0.26 -5.29 16.81
C VAL A 133 -0.10 -6.49 15.93
N ASP A 134 0.92 -7.13 15.37
CA ASP A 134 0.89 -8.25 14.44
C ASP A 134 0.42 -7.90 13.03
N GLN A 135 -0.04 -6.68 12.77
CA GLN A 135 -0.45 -6.25 11.44
C GLN A 135 0.76 -5.91 10.54
N PHE A 136 0.62 -6.20 9.26
CA PHE A 136 1.70 -6.15 8.27
C PHE A 136 1.18 -5.98 6.85
N TYR A 137 2.10 -5.72 5.92
CA TYR A 137 1.87 -5.85 4.49
C TYR A 137 3.06 -6.59 3.87
N GLY A 138 2.84 -7.81 3.40
CA GLY A 138 3.86 -8.68 2.84
C GLY A 138 4.46 -8.17 1.53
N TRP A 139 5.35 -8.96 0.96
CA TRP A 139 6.05 -8.62 -0.28
C TRP A 139 5.10 -8.42 -1.44
N HIS A 140 5.15 -7.25 -2.05
CA HIS A 140 4.36 -6.88 -3.23
C HIS A 140 5.04 -5.77 -4.03
N SER A 141 4.57 -5.52 -5.24
CA SER A 141 4.80 -4.28 -6.00
C SER A 141 3.47 -3.53 -6.15
N ASP A 142 3.52 -2.22 -6.19
CA ASP A 142 2.34 -1.39 -6.38
C ASP A 142 1.88 -1.35 -7.84
N SER A 143 2.78 -1.62 -8.80
CA SER A 143 2.53 -1.63 -10.23
C SER A 143 3.08 -2.87 -10.91
N GLY A 144 2.28 -3.42 -11.83
CA GLY A 144 2.70 -4.41 -12.82
C GLY A 144 2.94 -3.76 -14.20
N ALA A 145 2.86 -4.57 -15.25
CA ALA A 145 2.92 -4.11 -16.64
C ALA A 145 1.56 -3.62 -17.16
N GLU A 146 0.47 -3.90 -16.45
CA GLU A 146 -0.89 -3.63 -16.89
C GLU A 146 -1.31 -2.19 -16.61
N THR A 147 -2.08 -1.62 -17.54
CA THR A 147 -2.73 -0.31 -17.38
C THR A 147 -4.14 -0.47 -16.84
N TYR A 148 -4.69 0.61 -16.27
CA TYR A 148 -6.10 0.66 -15.91
C TYR A 148 -6.95 0.72 -17.17
N GLU A 149 -7.97 -0.15 -17.23
CA GLU A 149 -8.97 -0.22 -18.29
C GLU A 149 -10.35 0.20 -17.76
N GLN A 150 -11.20 0.67 -18.67
CA GLN A 150 -12.55 1.05 -18.31
C GLN A 150 -13.35 -0.18 -17.87
N PHE A 151 -13.94 -0.08 -16.68
CA PHE A 151 -14.88 -1.10 -16.20
C PHE A 151 -16.21 -1.01 -16.98
N ASN A 152 -16.68 -2.15 -17.47
CA ASN A 152 -18.01 -2.31 -18.04
C ASN A 152 -18.72 -3.49 -17.35
N PRO A 153 -19.79 -3.24 -16.57
CA PRO A 153 -20.49 -4.29 -15.82
C PRO A 153 -21.19 -5.33 -16.69
N GLU A 154 -21.39 -5.07 -17.98
CA GLU A 154 -22.04 -6.02 -18.91
C GLU A 154 -21.10 -7.13 -19.38
N ILE A 155 -19.78 -6.87 -19.39
CA ILE A 155 -18.77 -7.81 -19.93
C ILE A 155 -17.72 -8.21 -18.91
N HIS A 156 -17.54 -7.44 -17.83
CA HIS A 156 -16.50 -7.72 -16.84
C HIS A 156 -17.10 -8.39 -15.59
N GLU A 157 -16.38 -9.35 -15.07
CA GLU A 157 -16.75 -10.02 -13.84
C GLU A 157 -16.59 -9.09 -12.62
N ILE A 158 -17.55 -9.21 -11.70
CA ILE A 158 -17.57 -8.46 -10.44
C ILE A 158 -17.42 -9.40 -9.25
N VAL A 159 -16.95 -8.86 -8.13
CA VAL A 159 -16.92 -9.59 -6.86
C VAL A 159 -18.36 -9.76 -6.36
N ARG A 160 -18.69 -10.97 -5.91
CA ARG A 160 -20.01 -11.31 -5.36
C ARG A 160 -19.90 -11.95 -3.99
N HIS A 161 -20.91 -11.71 -3.16
CA HIS A 161 -21.13 -12.47 -1.93
C HIS A 161 -21.51 -13.93 -2.26
N PRO A 162 -21.45 -14.86 -1.27
CA PRO A 162 -21.85 -16.25 -1.47
C PRO A 162 -23.31 -16.42 -1.91
N ASP A 163 -24.17 -15.46 -1.60
CA ASP A 163 -25.59 -15.42 -2.03
C ASP A 163 -25.80 -14.89 -3.46
N GLY A 164 -24.71 -14.52 -4.15
CA GLY A 164 -24.71 -14.02 -5.52
C GLY A 164 -24.89 -12.50 -5.64
N THR A 165 -25.15 -11.76 -4.55
CA THR A 165 -25.28 -10.30 -4.58
C THR A 165 -23.92 -9.64 -4.87
N PRO A 166 -23.86 -8.51 -5.61
CA PRO A 166 -22.64 -7.77 -5.84
C PRO A 166 -22.01 -7.25 -4.53
N VAL A 167 -20.70 -7.34 -4.40
CA VAL A 167 -19.96 -6.61 -3.36
C VAL A 167 -19.80 -5.18 -3.84
N LEU A 168 -20.12 -4.22 -2.97
CA LEU A 168 -19.99 -2.78 -3.25
C LEU A 168 -18.84 -2.21 -2.44
N ASP A 169 -18.17 -1.20 -3.00
CA ASP A 169 -17.18 -0.41 -2.27
C ASP A 169 -17.85 0.65 -1.38
N ALA A 170 -17.05 1.46 -0.69
CA ALA A 170 -17.51 2.52 0.20
C ALA A 170 -18.32 3.63 -0.51
N TYR A 171 -18.31 3.67 -1.84
CA TYR A 171 -19.06 4.60 -2.67
C TYR A 171 -20.28 3.95 -3.33
N ASN A 172 -20.67 2.76 -2.87
CA ASN A 172 -21.79 1.98 -3.40
C ASN A 172 -21.60 1.54 -4.87
N MET A 173 -20.34 1.42 -5.31
CA MET A 173 -19.97 0.95 -6.63
C MET A 173 -19.60 -0.52 -6.62
N VAL A 174 -19.98 -1.26 -7.66
CA VAL A 174 -19.60 -2.67 -7.80
C VAL A 174 -18.07 -2.80 -7.95
N ILE A 175 -17.50 -3.79 -7.26
CA ILE A 175 -16.07 -4.06 -7.29
C ILE A 175 -15.77 -5.02 -8.43
N PRO A 176 -14.96 -4.63 -9.45
CA PRO A 176 -14.48 -5.55 -10.47
C PRO A 176 -13.59 -6.65 -9.87
N LYS A 177 -13.67 -7.87 -10.39
CA LYS A 177 -12.70 -8.93 -10.00
C LYS A 177 -11.27 -8.62 -10.43
N ASN A 178 -11.10 -7.97 -11.58
CA ASN A 178 -9.80 -7.52 -12.03
C ASN A 178 -9.51 -6.12 -11.48
N ARG A 179 -8.46 -6.01 -10.67
CA ARG A 179 -8.01 -4.75 -10.02
C ARG A 179 -7.58 -3.64 -10.99
N HIS A 180 -7.34 -3.98 -12.26
CA HIS A 180 -6.99 -3.00 -13.30
C HIS A 180 -8.21 -2.41 -14.01
N LEU A 181 -9.41 -2.88 -13.69
CA LEU A 181 -10.65 -2.28 -14.17
C LEU A 181 -11.09 -1.16 -13.22
N THR A 182 -11.46 -0.03 -13.79
CA THR A 182 -11.86 1.16 -13.01
C THR A 182 -12.98 1.93 -13.71
N SER A 183 -13.83 2.57 -12.92
CA SER A 183 -14.82 3.53 -13.43
C SER A 183 -14.29 4.97 -13.44
N ASP A 184 -13.09 5.21 -12.89
CA ASP A 184 -12.47 6.53 -12.84
C ASP A 184 -11.77 6.84 -14.18
N PRO A 185 -12.26 7.81 -14.97
CA PRO A 185 -11.67 8.15 -16.27
C PRO A 185 -10.25 8.71 -16.18
N ASN A 186 -9.86 9.25 -15.02
CA ASN A 186 -8.51 9.78 -14.82
C ASN A 186 -7.44 8.68 -14.78
N LYS A 187 -7.84 7.42 -14.60
CA LYS A 187 -6.96 6.26 -14.56
C LYS A 187 -6.82 5.56 -15.91
N PHE A 188 -7.75 5.77 -16.86
CA PHE A 188 -7.76 5.02 -18.12
C PHE A 188 -6.45 5.14 -18.90
N GLY A 189 -5.90 3.99 -19.31
CA GLY A 189 -4.64 3.89 -20.04
C GLY A 189 -3.39 4.26 -19.25
N LYS A 190 -3.52 4.47 -17.94
CA LYS A 190 -2.40 4.80 -17.05
C LYS A 190 -2.00 3.61 -16.19
N MET A 191 -0.81 3.70 -15.63
CA MET A 191 -0.28 2.77 -14.64
C MET A 191 0.39 3.55 -13.50
N ARG A 192 0.53 2.94 -12.33
CA ARG A 192 1.28 3.55 -11.23
C ARG A 192 2.76 3.62 -11.59
N LYS A 193 3.34 4.81 -11.49
CA LYS A 193 4.73 5.11 -11.80
C LYS A 193 5.58 5.29 -10.55
N ILE A 194 5.05 6.08 -9.61
CA ILE A 194 5.76 6.50 -8.41
C ILE A 194 4.86 6.24 -7.20
N SER A 195 5.41 5.52 -6.25
CA SER A 195 4.82 5.27 -4.94
C SER A 195 5.47 6.14 -3.89
N VAL A 196 4.66 6.63 -2.98
CA VAL A 196 5.11 7.43 -1.82
C VAL A 196 4.60 6.79 -0.56
N THR A 197 5.43 6.72 0.47
CA THR A 197 5.00 6.40 1.82
C THR A 197 5.54 7.40 2.82
N VAL A 198 4.68 7.86 3.72
CA VAL A 198 5.02 8.80 4.79
C VAL A 198 4.83 8.10 6.12
N ASN A 199 5.83 8.15 7.00
CA ASN A 199 5.68 7.69 8.38
C ASN A 199 5.09 8.81 9.24
N LEU A 200 3.93 8.58 9.82
CA LEU A 200 3.21 9.55 10.64
C LEU A 200 3.45 9.35 12.15
N THR A 201 4.09 8.24 12.56
CA THR A 201 4.25 7.85 13.96
C THR A 201 5.69 8.06 14.42
N SER A 202 5.86 8.61 15.61
CA SER A 202 7.18 8.72 16.25
C SER A 202 7.78 7.34 16.55
N PRO A 203 9.10 7.15 16.34
CA PRO A 203 9.76 5.84 16.43
C PRO A 203 9.69 5.21 17.84
N GLU A 204 9.54 6.03 18.89
CA GLU A 204 9.39 5.57 20.28
C GLU A 204 8.00 4.94 20.56
N ASN A 205 7.01 5.19 19.71
CA ASN A 205 5.64 4.74 19.92
C ASN A 205 5.33 3.36 19.31
N TYR A 206 6.26 2.79 18.53
CA TYR A 206 6.06 1.47 17.95
C TYR A 206 7.38 0.74 17.69
N ASP A 207 7.32 -0.60 17.66
CA ASP A 207 8.42 -1.47 17.26
C ASP A 207 7.97 -2.36 16.07
N GLY A 208 8.90 -2.87 15.31
CA GLY A 208 8.57 -3.57 14.06
C GLY A 208 8.11 -2.61 12.97
N GLY A 209 7.17 -3.02 12.14
CA GLY A 209 6.60 -2.17 11.08
C GLY A 209 7.66 -1.62 10.09
N ASN A 210 8.73 -2.36 9.85
CA ASN A 210 9.84 -1.87 9.03
C ASN A 210 9.49 -1.96 7.54
N LEU A 211 9.73 -0.87 6.81
CA LEU A 211 9.72 -0.87 5.36
C LEU A 211 10.98 -1.59 4.86
N LYS A 212 10.79 -2.59 4.02
CA LYS A 212 11.88 -3.31 3.36
C LYS A 212 11.68 -3.31 1.86
N PHE A 213 12.78 -3.28 1.12
CA PHE A 213 12.83 -3.39 -0.33
C PHE A 213 13.54 -4.67 -0.76
N ASP A 214 13.10 -5.25 -1.88
CA ASP A 214 13.82 -6.27 -2.65
C ASP A 214 14.23 -5.63 -3.99
N PHE A 215 15.52 -5.38 -4.16
CA PHE A 215 16.09 -4.77 -5.37
C PHE A 215 16.43 -5.80 -6.46
N GLY A 216 16.02 -7.05 -6.24
CA GLY A 216 16.22 -8.14 -7.19
C GLY A 216 17.57 -8.86 -7.06
N PRO A 217 17.71 -9.99 -7.77
CA PRO A 217 18.85 -10.92 -7.59
C PRO A 217 20.18 -10.36 -8.09
N HIS A 218 20.16 -9.33 -8.94
CA HIS A 218 21.38 -8.74 -9.50
C HIS A 218 21.89 -7.52 -8.72
N ALA A 219 21.15 -7.06 -7.70
CA ALA A 219 21.60 -5.96 -6.85
C ALA A 219 22.74 -6.43 -5.93
N ALA A 220 23.73 -5.56 -5.68
CA ALA A 220 24.84 -5.84 -4.76
C ALA A 220 24.32 -6.20 -3.34
N LYS A 221 23.19 -5.62 -2.93
CA LYS A 221 22.44 -5.98 -1.72
C LYS A 221 20.96 -6.11 -2.09
N ARG A 222 20.48 -7.35 -2.22
CA ARG A 222 19.11 -7.62 -2.63
C ARG A 222 18.08 -7.05 -1.67
N TYR A 223 18.19 -7.38 -0.39
CA TYR A 223 17.23 -6.94 0.63
C TYR A 223 17.76 -5.74 1.41
N HIS A 224 16.96 -4.70 1.48
CA HIS A 224 17.28 -3.48 2.19
C HIS A 224 16.18 -3.13 3.20
N THR A 225 16.55 -2.86 4.45
CA THR A 225 15.65 -2.28 5.44
C THR A 225 15.81 -0.76 5.40
N CYS A 226 14.75 -0.07 5.02
CA CYS A 226 14.75 1.39 4.94
C CYS A 226 14.59 1.99 6.34
N THR A 227 15.71 2.36 6.96
CA THR A 227 15.73 2.99 8.28
C THR A 227 15.39 4.47 8.22
N GLU A 228 15.54 5.09 7.07
CA GLU A 228 15.30 6.50 6.78
C GLU A 228 13.82 6.90 6.96
N ILE A 229 12.90 5.93 6.83
CA ILE A 229 11.47 6.14 7.07
C ILE A 229 11.13 6.29 8.56
N ARG A 230 11.97 5.79 9.49
CA ARG A 230 11.65 5.70 10.93
C ARG A 230 11.32 7.03 11.60
N PRO A 231 12.08 8.12 11.38
CA PRO A 231 11.70 9.41 11.99
C PRO A 231 10.31 9.88 11.52
N LYS A 232 9.51 10.38 12.46
CA LYS A 232 8.17 10.93 12.17
C LYS A 232 8.25 12.01 11.09
N GLY A 233 7.30 11.99 10.15
CA GLY A 233 7.24 12.91 9.03
C GLY A 233 8.22 12.60 7.90
N SER A 234 8.98 11.50 7.97
CA SER A 234 9.85 11.09 6.86
C SER A 234 9.03 10.58 5.68
N ILE A 235 9.47 10.95 4.48
CA ILE A 235 8.85 10.59 3.20
C ILE A 235 9.82 9.71 2.43
N ILE A 236 9.34 8.57 1.94
CA ILE A 236 10.05 7.72 0.99
C ILE A 236 9.29 7.72 -0.32
N VAL A 237 10.01 7.98 -1.41
CA VAL A 237 9.50 7.96 -2.79
C VAL A 237 10.25 6.87 -3.54
N PHE A 238 9.55 6.05 -4.31
CA PHE A 238 10.17 4.95 -5.06
C PHE A 238 9.35 4.60 -6.30
N PRO A 239 9.98 4.02 -7.33
CA PRO A 239 9.27 3.50 -8.50
C PRO A 239 8.27 2.41 -8.10
N SER A 240 7.03 2.50 -8.56
CA SER A 240 5.93 1.62 -8.12
C SER A 240 6.14 0.13 -8.41
N HIS A 241 7.07 -0.21 -9.32
CA HIS A 241 7.44 -1.60 -9.61
C HIS A 241 8.46 -2.20 -8.64
N VAL A 242 9.05 -1.40 -7.75
CA VAL A 242 10.00 -1.90 -6.75
C VAL A 242 9.28 -2.74 -5.70
N TYR A 243 9.76 -3.97 -5.52
CA TYR A 243 9.22 -4.91 -4.53
C TYR A 243 9.52 -4.44 -3.11
N HIS A 244 8.48 -4.41 -2.30
CA HIS A 244 8.60 -3.92 -0.92
C HIS A 244 7.60 -4.61 0.02
N GLN A 245 7.83 -4.43 1.32
CA GLN A 245 6.94 -4.93 2.38
C GLN A 245 7.00 -4.03 3.60
N VAL A 246 5.97 -4.13 4.44
CA VAL A 246 5.98 -3.64 5.83
C VAL A 246 5.92 -4.84 6.76
N THR A 247 6.98 -5.04 7.56
CA THR A 247 7.04 -6.16 8.52
C THR A 247 5.99 -6.01 9.62
N PRO A 248 5.62 -7.08 10.35
CA PRO A 248 4.71 -6.97 11.46
C PRO A 248 5.14 -5.91 12.48
N VAL A 249 4.17 -5.13 12.95
CA VAL A 249 4.32 -4.27 14.13
C VAL A 249 4.35 -5.17 15.35
N THR A 250 5.35 -5.00 16.22
CA THR A 250 5.53 -5.88 17.39
C THR A 250 5.13 -5.22 18.70
N ARG A 251 5.02 -3.89 18.72
CA ARG A 251 4.53 -3.08 19.84
C ARG A 251 3.92 -1.78 19.33
N GLY A 252 2.88 -1.29 19.99
CA GLY A 252 2.25 -0.01 19.69
C GLY A 252 1.44 0.01 18.40
N GLU A 253 1.26 1.19 17.85
CA GLU A 253 0.52 1.42 16.61
C GLU A 253 1.37 2.27 15.65
N ARG A 254 1.36 1.89 14.37
CA ARG A 254 2.03 2.65 13.31
C ARG A 254 1.00 3.21 12.33
N TYR A 255 1.08 4.50 12.08
CA TYR A 255 0.30 5.19 11.06
C TYR A 255 1.17 5.57 9.88
N SER A 256 0.66 5.40 8.67
CA SER A 256 1.33 5.82 7.45
C SER A 256 0.33 6.35 6.43
N LEU A 257 0.81 7.21 5.55
CA LEU A 257 0.10 7.67 4.38
C LEU A 257 0.81 7.14 3.14
N VAL A 258 0.05 6.61 2.18
CA VAL A 258 0.57 6.12 0.89
C VAL A 258 -0.15 6.85 -0.23
N VAL A 259 0.62 7.24 -1.25
CA VAL A 259 0.09 7.90 -2.46
C VAL A 259 0.68 7.23 -3.68
N TRP A 260 -0.15 6.89 -4.64
CA TRP A 260 0.28 6.36 -5.93
C TRP A 260 0.05 7.39 -7.02
N ASN A 261 1.10 7.60 -7.81
CA ASN A 261 1.11 8.59 -8.88
C ASN A 261 1.14 7.86 -10.22
N LEU A 262 0.17 8.18 -11.07
CA LEU A 262 -0.12 7.50 -12.31
C LEU A 262 0.37 8.32 -13.50
N GLY A 263 0.73 7.62 -14.55
CA GLY A 263 1.05 8.21 -15.85
C GLY A 263 0.93 7.18 -16.96
N LYS A 264 1.12 7.63 -18.21
CA LYS A 264 1.13 6.74 -19.37
C LYS A 264 2.21 5.66 -19.23
N PRO A 265 2.06 4.48 -19.87
CA PRO A 265 3.07 3.43 -19.85
C PRO A 265 4.48 3.94 -20.18
N PHE A 266 5.49 3.23 -19.73
CA PHE A 266 6.87 3.51 -20.10
C PHE A 266 7.03 3.27 -21.62
N LYS A 267 7.77 4.17 -22.28
CA LYS A 267 8.11 4.07 -23.71
C LYS A 267 9.41 3.30 -23.89
#